data_bb15a14741765528378f666dd1f69a74
#
_entry.id   bb15a14741765528378f666dd1f69a74
#
_cell.length_a   1.000
_cell.length_b   1.000
_cell.length_c   1.000
_cell.angle_alpha   90.00
_cell.angle_beta   90.00
_cell.angle_gamma   90.00
#
_symmetry.space_group_name_H-M   'P 1'
#
loop_
_entity.id
_entity.type
_entity.pdbx_description
1 polymer ?
#
loop_
_entity_poly.entity_id
_entity_poly.type
_entity_poly.pdbx_seq_one_letter_code
_entity_poly.pdbx_strand_id
1 'polypeptide(L)'
;MYERFSMYRFAIDYPNTWHITFGLNSRRAEGYVIFRSPRKDRVFLTWGMLEKIKGKYDSLEAQAKASLARIENGRDVKKLNLVETKMTEVNGHRAVLNHFLLDRAIGMRMIKVDSKEVWSIHLQCEETQRFFIIYESTPDTSRSQEQSAIFDQIKNSFTCH
;
A
#
# COMPACT_ATOMS: atom_id res chain seq x y z
N MET A 1 4.38 -17.04 -11.85
CA MET A 1 3.12 -17.68 -11.42
C MET A 1 2.58 -16.92 -10.22
N TYR A 2 1.26 -16.72 -10.13
CA TYR A 2 0.60 -16.00 -9.04
C TYR A 2 -0.33 -16.95 -8.30
N GLU A 3 -0.53 -16.69 -7.02
CA GLU A 3 -1.48 -17.35 -6.15
C GLU A 3 -2.49 -16.34 -5.61
N ARG A 4 -3.71 -16.81 -5.30
CA ARG A 4 -4.77 -15.97 -4.80
C ARG A 4 -4.85 -16.05 -3.28
N PHE A 5 -4.66 -14.92 -2.63
CA PHE A 5 -4.99 -14.72 -1.22
C PHE A 5 -6.43 -14.25 -1.09
N SER A 6 -7.21 -14.84 -0.21
CA SER A 6 -8.58 -14.44 0.06
C SER A 6 -8.89 -14.48 1.55
N MET A 7 -9.48 -13.41 2.07
CA MET A 7 -9.88 -13.27 3.47
C MET A 7 -10.96 -12.19 3.63
N TYR A 8 -11.91 -12.41 4.53
CA TYR A 8 -12.92 -11.41 4.92
C TYR A 8 -13.65 -10.74 3.75
N ARG A 9 -13.95 -11.47 2.67
CA ARG A 9 -14.58 -10.98 1.45
C ARG A 9 -13.72 -9.98 0.65
N PHE A 10 -12.42 -10.06 0.76
CA PHE A 10 -11.51 -9.44 -0.20
C PHE A 10 -10.50 -10.48 -0.68
N ALA A 11 -9.96 -10.26 -1.85
CA ALA A 11 -8.94 -11.13 -2.42
C ALA A 11 -7.94 -10.32 -3.24
N ILE A 12 -6.72 -10.87 -3.36
CA ILE A 12 -5.61 -10.27 -4.10
C ILE A 12 -4.68 -11.37 -4.58
N ASP A 13 -4.17 -11.24 -5.80
CA ASP A 13 -3.18 -12.17 -6.32
C ASP A 13 -1.77 -11.66 -6.00
N TYR A 14 -0.88 -12.56 -5.67
CA TYR A 14 0.51 -12.27 -5.34
C TYR A 14 1.44 -13.30 -5.96
N PRO A 15 2.73 -12.98 -6.23
CA PRO A 15 3.69 -13.97 -6.74
C PRO A 15 3.86 -15.12 -5.75
N ASN A 16 3.76 -16.37 -6.23
CA ASN A 16 3.80 -17.57 -5.39
C ASN A 16 5.12 -17.81 -4.65
N THR A 17 6.16 -17.06 -5.00
CA THR A 17 7.47 -17.09 -4.30
C THR A 17 7.53 -16.13 -3.11
N TRP A 18 6.47 -15.36 -2.85
CA TRP A 18 6.43 -14.39 -1.76
C TRP A 18 5.86 -15.01 -0.49
N HIS A 19 6.38 -14.57 0.65
CA HIS A 19 5.90 -15.01 1.97
C HIS A 19 4.82 -14.07 2.49
N ILE A 20 3.80 -14.65 3.12
CA ILE A 20 2.68 -13.92 3.73
C ILE A 20 2.89 -13.82 5.25
N THR A 21 2.68 -12.64 5.80
CA THR A 21 2.67 -12.39 7.25
C THR A 21 1.45 -11.56 7.62
N PHE A 22 0.70 -12.00 8.61
CA PHE A 22 -0.47 -11.28 9.13
C PHE A 22 -0.09 -10.37 10.29
N GLY A 23 -0.81 -9.26 10.41
CA GLY A 23 -0.79 -8.45 11.63
C GLY A 23 -1.39 -9.25 12.81
N LEU A 24 -0.76 -9.16 13.96
CA LEU A 24 -1.12 -9.94 15.17
C LEU A 24 -2.60 -9.75 15.59
N ASN A 25 -3.17 -8.57 15.35
CA ASN A 25 -4.55 -8.23 15.73
C ASN A 25 -5.47 -8.07 14.52
N SER A 26 -5.12 -8.68 13.39
CA SER A 26 -5.94 -8.60 12.19
C SER A 26 -7.28 -9.33 12.38
N ARG A 27 -8.37 -8.63 12.08
CA ARG A 27 -9.75 -9.12 12.18
C ARG A 27 -10.57 -8.58 11.02
N ARG A 28 -11.82 -9.02 10.88
CA ARG A 28 -12.70 -8.60 9.78
C ARG A 28 -12.85 -7.08 9.67
N ALA A 29 -12.93 -6.36 10.80
CA ALA A 29 -13.14 -4.92 10.83
C ALA A 29 -11.91 -4.11 10.47
N GLU A 30 -10.71 -4.60 10.82
CA GLU A 30 -9.46 -3.90 10.59
C GLU A 30 -8.27 -4.85 10.66
N GLY A 31 -7.20 -4.53 9.96
CA GLY A 31 -5.99 -5.32 10.02
C GLY A 31 -5.04 -5.01 8.86
N TYR A 32 -4.04 -5.83 8.75
CA TYR A 32 -3.13 -5.81 7.61
C TYR A 32 -2.53 -7.18 7.33
N VAL A 33 -2.11 -7.37 6.09
CA VAL A 33 -1.30 -8.49 5.63
C VAL A 33 -0.11 -7.97 4.85
N ILE A 34 1.03 -8.63 4.98
CA ILE A 34 2.27 -8.28 4.29
C ILE A 34 2.68 -9.44 3.41
N PHE A 35 2.90 -9.16 2.13
CA PHE A 35 3.53 -10.05 1.18
C PHE A 35 4.99 -9.61 0.99
N ARG A 36 5.94 -10.52 1.11
CA ARG A 36 7.38 -10.23 1.07
C ARG A 36 8.08 -11.06 0.02
N SER A 37 8.74 -10.39 -0.91
CA SER A 37 9.59 -11.07 -1.87
C SER A 37 10.92 -11.53 -1.25
N PRO A 38 11.59 -12.55 -1.83
CA PRO A 38 12.97 -12.90 -1.49
C PRO A 38 13.96 -11.74 -1.68
N ARG A 39 13.63 -10.77 -2.54
CA ARG A 39 14.46 -9.58 -2.85
C ARG A 39 14.13 -8.37 -1.98
N LYS A 40 13.37 -8.56 -0.88
CA LYS A 40 12.98 -7.53 0.10
C LYS A 40 11.92 -6.53 -0.39
N ASP A 41 11.32 -6.73 -1.56
CA ASP A 41 10.12 -5.99 -1.93
C ASP A 41 8.98 -6.35 -0.98
N ARG A 42 8.07 -5.43 -0.73
CA ARG A 42 6.97 -5.65 0.21
C ARG A 42 5.69 -5.02 -0.32
N VAL A 43 4.62 -5.79 -0.25
CA VAL A 43 3.28 -5.26 -0.42
C VAL A 43 2.55 -5.36 0.91
N PHE A 44 2.02 -4.24 1.38
CA PHE A 44 1.13 -4.16 2.53
C PHE A 44 -0.29 -3.96 2.00
N LEU A 45 -1.21 -4.80 2.42
CA LEU A 45 -2.63 -4.58 2.26
C LEU A 45 -3.22 -4.31 3.63
N THR A 46 -3.68 -3.08 3.85
CA THR A 46 -4.32 -2.63 5.08
C THR A 46 -5.80 -2.39 4.83
N TRP A 47 -6.65 -2.74 5.78
CA TRP A 47 -8.07 -2.48 5.74
C TRP A 47 -8.61 -1.96 7.07
N GLY A 48 -9.72 -1.24 6.99
CA GLY A 48 -10.44 -0.73 8.14
C GLY A 48 -11.87 -0.35 7.77
N MET A 49 -12.70 -0.08 8.77
CA MET A 49 -14.08 0.33 8.56
C MET A 49 -14.16 1.76 8.05
N LEU A 50 -15.02 2.03 7.06
CA LEU A 50 -15.25 3.37 6.50
C LEU A 50 -15.70 4.38 7.57
N GLU A 51 -16.48 3.96 8.54
CA GLU A 51 -16.94 4.82 9.64
C GLU A 51 -15.82 5.50 10.40
N LYS A 52 -14.62 4.86 10.47
CA LYS A 52 -13.43 5.42 11.13
C LYS A 52 -12.79 6.58 10.38
N ILE A 53 -13.11 6.73 9.11
CA ILE A 53 -12.57 7.77 8.24
C ILE A 53 -13.64 8.72 7.70
N LYS A 54 -14.93 8.32 7.69
CA LYS A 54 -16.06 9.21 7.37
C LYS A 54 -16.10 10.37 8.38
N GLY A 55 -16.17 11.60 7.86
CA GLY A 55 -16.13 12.82 8.67
C GLY A 55 -14.72 13.27 9.09
N LYS A 56 -13.70 12.44 8.89
CA LYS A 56 -12.29 12.81 9.10
C LYS A 56 -11.64 13.36 7.83
N TYR A 57 -12.06 12.88 6.68
CA TYR A 57 -11.59 13.29 5.37
C TYR A 57 -12.79 13.61 4.48
N ASP A 58 -12.71 14.73 3.76
CA ASP A 58 -13.79 15.20 2.88
C ASP A 58 -13.87 14.40 1.58
N SER A 59 -12.79 13.70 1.21
CA SER A 59 -12.71 12.90 -0.01
C SER A 59 -11.64 11.82 0.10
N LEU A 60 -11.66 10.88 -0.86
CA LEU A 60 -10.63 9.86 -1.02
C LEU A 60 -9.26 10.49 -1.28
N GLU A 61 -9.22 11.58 -2.06
CA GLU A 61 -8.01 12.35 -2.35
C GLU A 61 -7.45 13.00 -1.08
N ALA A 62 -8.32 13.54 -0.22
CA ALA A 62 -7.92 14.11 1.07
C ALA A 62 -7.34 13.03 1.99
N GLN A 63 -7.92 11.83 2.01
CA GLN A 63 -7.39 10.69 2.75
C GLN A 63 -6.00 10.28 2.24
N ALA A 64 -5.83 10.15 0.92
CA ALA A 64 -4.56 9.78 0.31
C ALA A 64 -3.48 10.84 0.58
N LYS A 65 -3.80 12.12 0.46
CA LYS A 65 -2.92 13.25 0.78
C LYS A 65 -2.50 13.25 2.26
N ALA A 66 -3.45 13.02 3.17
CA ALA A 66 -3.15 12.93 4.61
C ALA A 66 -2.24 11.74 4.94
N SER A 67 -2.38 10.63 4.19
CA SER A 67 -1.48 9.48 4.32
C SER A 67 -0.05 9.83 3.91
N LEU A 68 0.15 10.53 2.78
CA LEU A 68 1.48 11.01 2.36
C LEU A 68 2.09 11.94 3.39
N ALA A 69 1.34 12.93 3.89
CA ALA A 69 1.81 13.86 4.91
C ALA A 69 2.23 13.14 6.20
N ARG A 70 1.51 12.09 6.59
CA ARG A 70 1.88 11.27 7.76
C ARG A 70 3.19 10.52 7.54
N ILE A 71 3.41 9.98 6.34
CA ILE A 71 4.67 9.31 5.99
C ILE A 71 5.81 10.34 6.01
N GLU A 72 5.65 11.49 5.35
CA GLU A 72 6.65 12.55 5.25
C GLU A 72 7.09 13.08 6.63
N ASN A 73 6.14 13.20 7.57
CA ASN A 73 6.41 13.64 8.94
C ASN A 73 6.95 12.53 9.87
N GLY A 74 7.27 11.34 9.34
CA GLY A 74 7.89 10.27 10.11
C GLY A 74 9.27 10.67 10.62
N ARG A 75 9.61 10.32 11.88
CA ARG A 75 10.87 10.71 12.52
C ARG A 75 12.13 10.26 11.77
N ASP A 76 12.04 9.13 11.09
CA ASP A 76 13.14 8.52 10.32
C ASP A 76 13.13 8.97 8.85
N VAL A 77 12.13 9.70 8.41
CA VAL A 77 12.04 10.19 7.03
C VAL A 77 12.95 11.39 6.82
N LYS A 78 13.85 11.29 5.85
CA LYS A 78 14.75 12.37 5.43
C LYS A 78 14.17 13.15 4.25
N LYS A 79 13.53 12.45 3.33
CA LYS A 79 12.97 13.05 2.12
C LYS A 79 11.84 12.18 1.57
N LEU A 80 10.80 12.83 1.11
CA LEU A 80 9.75 12.25 0.28
C LEU A 80 9.65 13.06 -1.00
N ASN A 81 9.86 12.41 -2.15
CA ASN A 81 9.67 13.02 -3.46
C ASN A 81 8.43 12.40 -4.11
N LEU A 82 7.35 13.16 -4.17
CA LEU A 82 6.15 12.76 -4.89
C LEU A 82 6.41 12.83 -6.40
N VAL A 83 6.31 11.68 -7.08
CA VAL A 83 6.46 11.56 -8.53
C VAL A 83 5.12 11.75 -9.22
N GLU A 84 4.07 11.09 -8.72
CA GLU A 84 2.73 11.13 -9.32
C GLU A 84 1.66 10.95 -8.25
N THR A 85 0.57 11.67 -8.41
CA THR A 85 -0.73 11.39 -7.76
C THR A 85 -1.80 11.45 -8.83
N LYS A 86 -2.61 10.40 -8.94
CA LYS A 86 -3.71 10.39 -9.92
C LYS A 86 -4.91 9.60 -9.42
N MET A 87 -6.07 10.01 -9.91
CA MET A 87 -7.28 9.21 -9.83
C MET A 87 -7.17 8.01 -10.77
N THR A 88 -7.62 6.87 -10.30
CA THR A 88 -7.65 5.60 -11.04
C THR A 88 -8.86 4.79 -10.61
N GLU A 89 -8.97 3.60 -11.16
CA GLU A 89 -10.01 2.64 -10.81
C GLU A 89 -9.39 1.27 -10.53
N VAL A 90 -9.94 0.56 -9.57
CA VAL A 90 -9.58 -0.82 -9.24
C VAL A 90 -10.87 -1.63 -9.17
N ASN A 91 -11.11 -2.46 -10.18
CA ASN A 91 -12.30 -3.32 -10.29
C ASN A 91 -13.63 -2.60 -10.00
N GLY A 92 -13.85 -1.45 -10.66
CA GLY A 92 -15.07 -0.65 -10.52
C GLY A 92 -15.09 0.32 -9.32
N HIS A 93 -14.05 0.32 -8.48
CA HIS A 93 -13.94 1.23 -7.36
C HIS A 93 -13.01 2.39 -7.67
N ARG A 94 -13.48 3.62 -7.40
CA ARG A 94 -12.61 4.81 -7.47
C ARG A 94 -11.44 4.64 -6.50
N ALA A 95 -10.25 4.96 -6.99
CA ALA A 95 -9.03 4.84 -6.22
C ALA A 95 -8.09 6.04 -6.47
N VAL A 96 -7.19 6.30 -5.53
CA VAL A 96 -6.09 7.26 -5.69
C VAL A 96 -4.78 6.49 -5.68
N LEU A 97 -4.01 6.63 -6.74
CA LEU A 97 -2.64 6.14 -6.83
C LEU A 97 -1.68 7.26 -6.44
N ASN A 98 -0.73 6.96 -5.56
CA ASN A 98 0.46 7.77 -5.32
C ASN A 98 1.70 6.95 -5.69
N HIS A 99 2.65 7.61 -6.35
CA HIS A 99 3.99 7.09 -6.63
C HIS A 99 5.01 8.08 -6.08
N PHE A 100 5.94 7.63 -5.25
CA PHE A 100 6.93 8.50 -4.61
C PHE A 100 8.22 7.76 -4.26
N LEU A 101 9.29 8.54 -4.13
CA LEU A 101 10.58 8.07 -3.61
C LEU A 101 10.69 8.48 -2.14
N LEU A 102 11.14 7.56 -1.30
CA LEU A 102 11.22 7.73 0.15
C LEU A 102 12.63 7.39 0.65
N ASP A 103 13.29 8.38 1.23
CA ASP A 103 14.56 8.23 1.91
C ASP A 103 14.35 8.21 3.42
N ARG A 104 14.81 7.14 4.06
CA ARG A 104 14.75 6.98 5.52
C ARG A 104 16.13 6.84 6.13
N ALA A 105 16.32 7.44 7.28
CA ALA A 105 17.50 7.20 8.09
C ALA A 105 17.35 5.87 8.84
N ILE A 106 18.37 5.03 8.77
CA ILE A 106 18.40 3.74 9.46
C ILE A 106 19.64 3.60 10.35
N GLY A 107 19.58 2.69 11.31
CA GLY A 107 20.64 2.42 12.26
C GLY A 107 20.58 3.29 13.51
N MET A 108 21.37 2.88 14.53
CA MET A 108 21.30 3.47 15.88
C MET A 108 21.65 4.97 15.93
N ARG A 109 22.45 5.47 14.96
CA ARG A 109 22.83 6.89 14.85
C ARG A 109 22.18 7.60 13.66
N MET A 110 21.22 6.96 12.98
CA MET A 110 20.52 7.49 11.80
C MET A 110 21.46 8.05 10.69
N ILE A 111 22.63 7.47 10.53
CA ILE A 111 23.64 7.93 9.59
C ILE A 111 23.43 7.33 8.19
N LYS A 112 22.95 6.08 8.13
CA LYS A 112 22.73 5.39 6.87
C LYS A 112 21.37 5.77 6.31
N VAL A 113 21.29 6.01 5.00
CA VAL A 113 20.04 6.27 4.30
C VAL A 113 19.60 5.00 3.56
N ASP A 114 18.35 4.63 3.72
CA ASP A 114 17.65 3.57 2.99
C ASP A 114 16.65 4.23 2.04
N SER A 115 16.91 4.13 0.74
CA SER A 115 16.05 4.71 -0.29
C SER A 115 15.12 3.65 -0.83
N LYS A 116 13.84 3.99 -0.98
CA LYS A 116 12.79 3.11 -1.52
C LYS A 116 11.95 3.82 -2.54
N GLU A 117 11.55 3.09 -3.54
CA GLU A 117 10.49 3.50 -4.43
C GLU A 117 9.17 2.88 -3.93
N VAL A 118 8.11 3.68 -3.97
CA VAL A 118 6.84 3.34 -3.34
C VAL A 118 5.67 3.67 -4.25
N TRP A 119 4.76 2.71 -4.37
CA TRP A 119 3.42 2.90 -4.95
C TRP A 119 2.37 2.65 -3.88
N SER A 120 1.34 3.45 -3.83
CA SER A 120 0.21 3.21 -2.94
C SER A 120 -1.13 3.46 -3.64
N ILE A 121 -2.09 2.58 -3.37
CA ILE A 121 -3.47 2.71 -3.80
C ILE A 121 -4.35 2.89 -2.57
N HIS A 122 -5.16 3.92 -2.58
CA HIS A 122 -6.21 4.15 -1.60
C HIS A 122 -7.55 3.94 -2.29
N LEU A 123 -8.42 3.11 -1.73
CA LEU A 123 -9.76 2.87 -2.25
C LEU A 123 -10.78 2.67 -1.12
N GLN A 124 -12.05 2.93 -1.44
CA GLN A 124 -13.18 2.74 -0.54
C GLN A 124 -14.17 1.78 -1.21
N CYS A 125 -14.62 0.79 -0.44
CA CYS A 125 -15.61 -0.19 -0.87
C CYS A 125 -16.90 0.01 -0.06
N GLU A 126 -17.89 0.62 -0.68
CA GLU A 126 -19.19 0.89 -0.04
C GLU A 126 -19.95 -0.40 0.26
N GLU A 127 -19.82 -1.44 -0.57
CA GLU A 127 -20.50 -2.72 -0.35
C GLU A 127 -20.07 -3.43 0.94
N THR A 128 -18.79 -3.37 1.27
CA THR A 128 -18.26 -3.96 2.51
C THR A 128 -18.08 -2.96 3.62
N GLN A 129 -18.40 -1.67 3.37
CA GLN A 129 -18.21 -0.54 4.30
C GLN A 129 -16.76 -0.48 4.84
N ARG A 130 -15.77 -0.71 3.97
CA ARG A 130 -14.35 -0.70 4.31
C ARG A 130 -13.52 0.18 3.39
N PHE A 131 -12.44 0.72 3.92
CA PHE A 131 -11.36 1.25 3.11
C PHE A 131 -10.22 0.24 3.01
N PHE A 132 -9.48 0.34 1.92
CA PHE A 132 -8.28 -0.46 1.69
C PHE A 132 -7.13 0.44 1.24
N ILE A 133 -5.93 0.09 1.69
CA ILE A 133 -4.69 0.71 1.24
C ILE A 133 -3.75 -0.41 0.82
N ILE A 134 -3.38 -0.42 -0.46
CA ILE A 134 -2.35 -1.30 -1.00
C ILE A 134 -1.10 -0.45 -1.15
N TYR A 135 -0.03 -0.83 -0.47
CA TYR A 135 1.22 -0.08 -0.42
C TYR A 135 2.35 -1.03 -0.81
N GLU A 136 3.03 -0.76 -1.92
CA GLU A 136 4.23 -1.49 -2.34
C GLU A 136 5.47 -0.66 -2.12
N SER A 137 6.54 -1.29 -1.65
CA SER A 137 7.86 -0.68 -1.55
C SER A 137 8.95 -1.61 -2.04
N THR A 138 9.85 -1.07 -2.89
CA THR A 138 11.06 -1.74 -3.33
C THR A 138 12.30 -0.97 -2.87
N PRO A 139 13.32 -1.65 -2.32
CA PRO A 139 14.59 -1.03 -1.96
C PRO A 139 15.53 -0.86 -3.17
N ASP A 140 15.21 -1.48 -4.31
CA ASP A 140 16.03 -1.46 -5.52
C ASP A 140 15.32 -0.67 -6.63
N THR A 141 15.63 0.62 -6.69
CA THR A 141 15.06 1.55 -7.69
C THR A 141 15.50 1.22 -9.13
N SER A 142 16.56 0.43 -9.33
CA SER A 142 16.96 -0.03 -10.65
C SER A 142 15.95 -1.00 -11.29
N ARG A 143 15.07 -1.58 -10.47
CA ARG A 143 13.99 -2.51 -10.86
C ARG A 143 12.61 -1.87 -10.94
N SER A 144 12.54 -0.54 -10.96
CA SER A 144 11.30 0.22 -10.93
C SER A 144 10.27 -0.28 -11.97
N GLN A 145 10.68 -0.53 -13.21
CA GLN A 145 9.79 -1.00 -14.26
C GLN A 145 9.25 -2.41 -13.98
N GLU A 146 10.09 -3.33 -13.50
CA GLU A 146 9.67 -4.68 -13.08
C GLU A 146 8.66 -4.62 -11.94
N GLN A 147 8.95 -3.80 -10.93
CA GLN A 147 8.09 -3.65 -9.75
C GLN A 147 6.78 -2.95 -10.06
N SER A 148 6.79 -1.94 -10.90
CA SER A 148 5.56 -1.30 -11.38
C SER A 148 4.63 -2.30 -12.08
N ALA A 149 5.18 -3.21 -12.91
CA ALA A 149 4.39 -4.24 -13.56
C ALA A 149 3.81 -5.26 -12.55
N ILE A 150 4.58 -5.65 -11.54
CA ILE A 150 4.10 -6.51 -10.45
C ILE A 150 2.99 -5.81 -9.67
N PHE A 151 3.18 -4.54 -9.32
CA PHE A 151 2.19 -3.75 -8.60
C PHE A 151 0.89 -3.60 -9.40
N ASP A 152 0.97 -3.34 -10.68
CA ASP A 152 -0.19 -3.25 -11.56
C ASP A 152 -0.97 -4.56 -11.60
N GLN A 153 -0.28 -5.70 -11.65
CA GLN A 153 -0.93 -7.00 -11.61
C GLN A 153 -1.61 -7.25 -10.26
N ILE A 154 -0.93 -6.98 -9.14
CA ILE A 154 -1.47 -7.10 -7.79
C ILE A 154 -2.71 -6.20 -7.63
N LYS A 155 -2.59 -4.92 -7.98
CA LYS A 155 -3.67 -3.93 -7.94
C LYS A 155 -4.90 -4.39 -8.75
N ASN A 156 -4.68 -4.82 -9.99
CA ASN A 156 -5.76 -5.20 -10.91
C ASN A 156 -6.45 -6.52 -10.50
N SER A 157 -5.80 -7.36 -9.72
CA SER A 157 -6.38 -8.58 -9.16
C SER A 157 -7.21 -8.36 -7.91
N PHE A 158 -7.07 -7.21 -7.25
CA PHE A 158 -7.72 -6.92 -5.98
C PHE A 158 -9.24 -6.84 -6.12
N THR A 159 -9.96 -7.55 -5.27
CA THR A 159 -11.41 -7.49 -5.11
C THR A 159 -11.76 -7.26 -3.66
N CYS A 160 -12.82 -6.50 -3.38
CA CYS A 160 -13.24 -6.20 -1.99
C CYS A 160 -14.62 -6.75 -1.61
N HIS A 161 -15.23 -7.55 -2.50
CA HIS A 161 -16.50 -8.29 -2.28
C HIS A 161 -16.62 -9.46 -3.23
#